data_c4ad5ef36de0e89ed9ad6b3c7ee2a1a0
#
_entry.id   c4ad5ef36de0e89ed9ad6b3c7ee2a1a0
#
_cell.length_a   1.000
_cell.length_b   1.000
_cell.length_c   1.000
_cell.angle_alpha   90.00
_cell.angle_beta   90.00
_cell.angle_gamma   90.00
#
_symmetry.space_group_name_H-M   'P 1'
#
loop_
_entity.id
_entity.type
_entity.pdbx_description
1 polymer ?
#
loop_
_entity_poly.entity_id
_entity_poly.type
_entity_poly.pdbx_seq_one_letter_code
_entity_poly.pdbx_strand_id
1 'polypeptide(L)'
;MSRISLENYLQVHNRYSCFSNDIYLNKKYAELYGETFDFSYSKNGLVFKVIAIKEKIENSQFYDLQSPYGYGGIYCNSQNEDFIKEALKALKTEAFKQNIIAFFIRFHLFDENLKIYSKLLPFFTKSRETIIVNTEKGIDNIRMNYSPRIRSYVKKAREELQINFATKKDYKDFF
;
A
#
# COMPACT_ATOMS: atom_id res chain seq x y z
N MET A 1 5.35 24.51 6.36
CA MET A 1 5.61 23.06 6.13
C MET A 1 6.27 22.94 4.77
N SER A 2 7.56 22.63 4.72
CA SER A 2 8.21 22.27 3.47
C SER A 2 7.62 20.91 3.05
N ARG A 3 6.90 20.88 1.93
CA ARG A 3 6.47 19.65 1.30
C ARG A 3 7.72 18.95 0.80
N ILE A 4 8.14 17.90 1.48
CA ILE A 4 9.15 16.99 0.93
C ILE A 4 8.42 16.23 -0.17
N SER A 5 8.91 16.29 -1.40
CA SER A 5 8.36 15.46 -2.47
C SER A 5 8.64 13.99 -2.13
N LEU A 6 7.76 13.09 -2.55
CA LEU A 6 7.97 11.64 -2.39
C LEU A 6 9.33 11.23 -2.97
N GLU A 7 9.77 11.86 -4.06
CA GLU A 7 11.06 11.63 -4.70
C GLU A 7 12.25 11.96 -3.77
N ASN A 8 12.18 13.10 -3.05
CA ASN A 8 13.22 13.48 -2.09
C ASN A 8 13.23 12.56 -0.86
N TYR A 9 12.05 12.07 -0.44
CA TYR A 9 11.95 11.13 0.67
C TYR A 9 12.57 9.78 0.31
N LEU A 10 12.28 9.25 -0.88
CA LEU A 10 12.81 7.98 -1.38
C LEU A 10 14.33 8.04 -1.62
N GLN A 11 14.88 9.17 -2.11
CA GLN A 11 16.32 9.36 -2.27
C GLN A 11 17.10 9.37 -0.95
N VAL A 12 16.50 9.91 0.12
CA VAL A 12 17.13 9.97 1.44
C VAL A 12 17.09 8.60 2.14
N HIS A 13 16.11 7.77 1.80
CA HIS A 13 15.82 6.54 2.55
C HIS A 13 15.87 5.30 1.66
N ASN A 14 16.97 5.10 0.93
CA ASN A 14 17.27 3.92 0.10
C ASN A 14 16.98 2.53 0.76
N ARG A 15 16.19 2.52 1.84
CA ARG A 15 15.77 1.37 2.64
C ARG A 15 14.48 0.72 2.15
N TYR A 16 13.77 1.32 1.19
CA TYR A 16 12.46 0.83 0.74
C TYR A 16 12.51 -0.02 -0.53
N SER A 17 13.70 -0.38 -1.00
CA SER A 17 13.86 -1.23 -2.17
C SER A 17 13.34 -2.67 -2.01
N CYS A 18 12.81 -3.02 -0.83
CA CYS A 18 12.34 -4.38 -0.58
C CYS A 18 11.04 -4.41 0.22
N PHE A 19 9.91 -4.32 -0.46
CA PHE A 19 8.58 -4.61 0.12
C PHE A 19 8.39 -6.10 0.44
N SER A 20 9.43 -6.95 0.31
CA SER A 20 9.33 -8.39 0.51
C SER A 20 8.78 -8.81 1.88
N ASN A 21 8.94 -7.93 2.89
CA ASN A 21 8.43 -8.14 4.25
C ASN A 21 7.19 -7.28 4.57
N ASP A 22 6.62 -6.62 3.57
CA ASP A 22 5.41 -5.83 3.78
C ASP A 22 4.22 -6.75 4.04
N ILE A 23 3.44 -6.42 5.07
CA ILE A 23 2.25 -7.17 5.44
C ILE A 23 1.23 -7.25 4.30
N TYR A 24 1.13 -6.20 3.48
CA TYR A 24 0.20 -6.14 2.33
C TYR A 24 0.57 -7.08 1.19
N LEU A 25 1.81 -7.59 1.17
CA LEU A 25 2.29 -8.61 0.23
C LEU A 25 2.40 -9.99 0.88
N ASN A 26 1.87 -10.14 2.09
CA ASN A 26 1.80 -11.43 2.77
C ASN A 26 0.49 -12.13 2.41
N LYS A 27 0.60 -13.34 1.85
CA LYS A 27 -0.56 -14.15 1.46
C LYS A 27 -1.50 -14.40 2.63
N LYS A 28 -0.97 -14.69 3.83
CA LYS A 28 -1.80 -14.91 5.02
C LYS A 28 -2.62 -13.68 5.41
N TYR A 29 -2.10 -12.48 5.14
CA TYR A 29 -2.87 -11.26 5.35
C TYR A 29 -4.03 -11.15 4.35
N ALA A 30 -3.79 -11.44 3.08
CA ALA A 30 -4.85 -11.42 2.07
C ALA A 30 -5.93 -12.49 2.34
N GLU A 31 -5.54 -13.68 2.83
CA GLU A 31 -6.45 -14.77 3.21
C GLU A 31 -7.44 -14.40 4.32
N LEU A 32 -7.17 -13.35 5.12
CA LEU A 32 -8.15 -12.83 6.09
C LEU A 32 -9.37 -12.18 5.43
N TYR A 33 -9.27 -11.82 4.15
CA TYR A 33 -10.31 -11.09 3.42
C TYR A 33 -11.02 -11.94 2.35
N GLY A 34 -10.52 -13.12 2.04
CA GLY A 34 -11.15 -14.02 1.08
C GLY A 34 -10.21 -14.93 0.31
N GLU A 35 -10.70 -15.48 -0.82
CA GLU A 35 -9.89 -16.28 -1.72
C GLU A 35 -8.74 -15.44 -2.29
N THR A 36 -7.53 -15.98 -2.29
CA THR A 36 -6.35 -15.22 -2.75
C THR A 36 -5.91 -15.67 -4.13
N PHE A 37 -5.54 -14.68 -4.94
CA PHE A 37 -4.77 -14.85 -6.17
C PHE A 37 -3.31 -14.51 -5.86
N ASP A 38 -2.42 -15.49 -6.07
CA ASP A 38 -0.98 -15.36 -5.84
C ASP A 38 -0.25 -15.63 -7.16
N PHE A 39 0.39 -14.60 -7.70
CA PHE A 39 1.11 -14.68 -8.97
C PHE A 39 2.55 -14.22 -8.78
N SER A 40 3.48 -14.94 -9.41
CA SER A 40 4.90 -14.59 -9.43
C SER A 40 5.49 -14.79 -10.82
N TYR A 41 6.29 -13.82 -11.26
CA TYR A 41 7.07 -13.88 -12.49
C TYR A 41 8.54 -13.56 -12.16
N SER A 42 9.45 -14.43 -12.60
CA SER A 42 10.88 -14.26 -12.32
C SER A 42 11.71 -14.50 -13.58
N LYS A 43 12.73 -13.64 -13.80
CA LYS A 43 13.66 -13.74 -14.92
C LYS A 43 15.00 -13.12 -14.54
N ASN A 44 16.09 -13.85 -14.67
CA ASN A 44 17.46 -13.36 -14.40
C ASN A 44 17.61 -12.71 -13.01
N GLY A 45 17.03 -13.28 -11.96
CA GLY A 45 17.08 -12.73 -10.59
C GLY A 45 16.12 -11.58 -10.32
N LEU A 46 15.43 -11.08 -11.35
CA LEU A 46 14.36 -10.10 -11.17
C LEU A 46 13.07 -10.82 -10.79
N VAL A 47 12.30 -10.22 -9.89
CA VAL A 47 11.06 -10.79 -9.33
C VAL A 47 9.93 -9.77 -9.41
N PHE A 48 8.80 -10.21 -9.94
CA PHE A 48 7.54 -9.51 -9.95
C PHE A 48 6.49 -10.39 -9.27
N LYS A 49 5.80 -9.87 -8.26
CA LYS A 49 4.83 -10.62 -7.48
C LYS A 49 3.54 -9.82 -7.29
N VAL A 50 2.42 -10.54 -7.32
CA VAL A 50 1.09 -10.00 -7.03
C VAL A 50 0.41 -10.88 -6.01
N ILE A 51 -0.13 -10.27 -4.96
CA ILE A 51 -1.08 -10.92 -4.06
C ILE A 51 -2.33 -10.06 -4.03
N ALA A 52 -3.46 -10.68 -4.35
CA ALA A 52 -4.74 -10.01 -4.43
C ALA A 52 -5.85 -10.90 -3.87
N ILE A 53 -6.97 -10.31 -3.52
CA ILE A 53 -8.21 -11.00 -3.19
C ILE A 53 -8.93 -11.26 -4.50
N LYS A 54 -9.41 -12.49 -4.68
CA LYS A 54 -10.19 -12.92 -5.83
C LYS A 54 -11.65 -13.04 -5.45
N GLU A 55 -12.49 -12.23 -6.06
CA GLU A 55 -13.92 -12.19 -5.79
C GLU A 55 -14.72 -12.62 -7.02
N LYS A 56 -15.75 -13.42 -6.78
CA LYS A 56 -16.65 -13.86 -7.85
C LYS A 56 -17.65 -12.75 -8.17
N ILE A 57 -17.76 -12.41 -9.45
CA ILE A 57 -18.79 -11.49 -9.92
C ILE A 57 -20.14 -12.21 -9.89
N GLU A 58 -21.11 -11.62 -9.18
CA GLU A 58 -22.46 -12.19 -9.05
C GLU A 58 -23.11 -12.50 -10.40
N ASN A 59 -23.81 -13.60 -10.46
CA ASN A 59 -24.50 -14.08 -11.67
C ASN A 59 -23.62 -14.26 -12.91
N SER A 60 -22.33 -14.47 -12.73
CA SER A 60 -21.38 -14.69 -13.83
C SER A 60 -20.41 -15.83 -13.56
N GLN A 61 -19.64 -16.22 -14.60
CA GLN A 61 -18.50 -17.15 -14.47
C GLN A 61 -17.18 -16.44 -14.23
N PHE A 62 -17.18 -15.11 -14.10
CA PHE A 62 -16.01 -14.27 -14.03
C PHE A 62 -15.66 -13.86 -12.59
N TYR A 63 -14.43 -13.39 -12.43
CA TYR A 63 -13.88 -12.92 -11.17
C TYR A 63 -13.22 -11.56 -11.35
N ASP A 64 -13.20 -10.80 -10.26
CA ASP A 64 -12.38 -9.60 -10.10
C ASP A 64 -11.24 -9.87 -9.12
N LEU A 65 -10.17 -9.10 -9.28
CA LEU A 65 -9.10 -8.99 -8.27
C LEU A 65 -9.15 -7.62 -7.62
N GLN A 66 -8.88 -7.59 -6.32
CA GLN A 66 -8.66 -6.35 -5.59
C GLN A 66 -7.50 -6.46 -4.61
N SER A 67 -6.84 -5.34 -4.35
CA SER A 67 -5.84 -5.26 -3.28
C SER A 67 -6.48 -5.56 -1.93
N PRO A 68 -5.78 -6.25 -1.00
CA PRO A 68 -6.22 -6.36 0.39
C PRO A 68 -6.47 -4.98 1.01
N TYR A 69 -7.17 -4.95 2.15
CA TYR A 69 -7.39 -3.70 2.87
C TYR A 69 -6.08 -2.96 3.17
N GLY A 70 -6.08 -1.66 2.94
CA GLY A 70 -4.89 -0.83 3.04
C GLY A 70 -4.24 -0.58 1.68
N TYR A 71 -3.07 -1.13 1.48
CA TYR A 71 -2.32 -1.09 0.24
C TYR A 71 -2.06 -2.50 -0.27
N GLY A 72 -1.51 -2.64 -1.47
CA GLY A 72 -1.20 -3.95 -2.01
C GLY A 72 -0.86 -3.88 -3.49
N GLY A 73 -1.15 -4.95 -4.20
CA GLY A 73 -1.02 -5.01 -5.63
C GLY A 73 0.29 -5.63 -6.07
N ILE A 74 1.20 -4.84 -6.60
CA ILE A 74 2.39 -5.33 -7.28
C ILE A 74 3.62 -5.08 -6.42
N TYR A 75 4.44 -6.11 -6.26
CA TYR A 75 5.82 -6.02 -5.82
C TYR A 75 6.75 -6.28 -6.99
N CYS A 76 7.76 -5.43 -7.19
CA CYS A 76 8.80 -5.66 -8.16
C CYS A 76 10.15 -5.17 -7.62
N ASN A 77 11.17 -6.02 -7.66
CA ASN A 77 12.52 -5.68 -7.20
C ASN A 77 13.36 -4.97 -8.29
N SER A 78 12.73 -4.49 -9.35
CA SER A 78 13.42 -3.87 -10.49
C SER A 78 12.63 -2.70 -11.05
N GLN A 79 13.34 -1.70 -11.54
CA GLN A 79 12.79 -0.58 -12.32
C GLN A 79 12.99 -0.79 -13.84
N ASN A 80 13.33 -2.00 -14.26
CA ASN A 80 13.44 -2.32 -15.69
C ASN A 80 12.06 -2.38 -16.34
N GLU A 81 11.77 -1.41 -17.19
CA GLU A 81 10.45 -1.25 -17.85
C GLU A 81 10.10 -2.45 -18.72
N ASP A 82 11.08 -3.02 -19.43
CA ASP A 82 10.85 -4.19 -20.30
C ASP A 82 10.50 -5.43 -19.47
N PHE A 83 11.21 -5.67 -18.36
CA PHE A 83 10.89 -6.76 -17.44
C PHE A 83 9.48 -6.61 -16.85
N ILE A 84 9.13 -5.39 -16.40
CA ILE A 84 7.78 -5.11 -15.85
C ILE A 84 6.71 -5.35 -16.91
N LYS A 85 6.95 -4.92 -18.14
CA LYS A 85 6.04 -5.13 -19.28
C LYS A 85 5.83 -6.63 -19.59
N GLU A 86 6.91 -7.41 -19.59
CA GLU A 86 6.82 -8.87 -19.75
C GLU A 86 6.03 -9.52 -18.59
N ALA A 87 6.30 -9.12 -17.35
CA ALA A 87 5.62 -9.63 -16.17
C ALA A 87 4.11 -9.29 -16.18
N LEU A 88 3.74 -8.06 -16.55
CA LEU A 88 2.35 -7.65 -16.70
C LEU A 88 1.62 -8.44 -17.81
N LYS A 89 2.32 -8.75 -18.90
CA LYS A 89 1.77 -9.61 -19.95
C LYS A 89 1.52 -11.03 -19.44
N ALA A 90 2.46 -11.58 -18.68
CA ALA A 90 2.32 -12.90 -18.06
C ALA A 90 1.18 -12.92 -17.03
N LEU A 91 1.08 -11.89 -16.18
CA LEU A 91 -0.02 -11.70 -15.24
C LEU A 91 -1.37 -11.71 -15.96
N LYS A 92 -1.50 -10.91 -17.02
CA LYS A 92 -2.73 -10.87 -17.84
C LYS A 92 -3.10 -12.23 -18.41
N THR A 93 -2.11 -12.99 -18.91
CA THR A 93 -2.34 -14.34 -19.44
C THR A 93 -2.84 -15.28 -18.35
N GLU A 94 -2.26 -15.24 -17.15
CA GLU A 94 -2.67 -16.08 -16.04
C GLU A 94 -4.07 -15.68 -15.52
N ALA A 95 -4.36 -14.40 -15.41
CA ALA A 95 -5.68 -13.90 -15.05
C ALA A 95 -6.77 -14.40 -16.01
N PHE A 96 -6.53 -14.37 -17.31
CA PHE A 96 -7.47 -14.90 -18.30
C PHE A 96 -7.76 -16.38 -18.14
N LYS A 97 -6.74 -17.22 -17.85
CA LYS A 97 -6.95 -18.66 -17.60
C LYS A 97 -7.89 -18.92 -16.41
N GLN A 98 -7.95 -18.01 -15.47
CA GLN A 98 -8.77 -18.10 -14.26
C GLN A 98 -10.09 -17.31 -14.37
N ASN A 99 -10.50 -16.90 -15.57
CA ASN A 99 -11.68 -16.06 -15.82
C ASN A 99 -11.69 -14.73 -15.04
N ILE A 100 -10.53 -14.17 -14.74
CA ILE A 100 -10.39 -12.87 -14.09
C ILE A 100 -10.42 -11.80 -15.17
N ILE A 101 -11.34 -10.82 -15.03
CA ILE A 101 -11.59 -9.79 -16.05
C ILE A 101 -11.17 -8.39 -15.62
N ALA A 102 -11.05 -8.14 -14.31
CA ALA A 102 -10.62 -6.84 -13.79
C ALA A 102 -9.68 -7.00 -12.60
N PHE A 103 -8.85 -5.99 -12.37
CA PHE A 103 -7.98 -5.90 -11.21
C PHE A 103 -7.92 -4.46 -10.69
N PHE A 104 -8.52 -4.23 -9.52
CA PHE A 104 -8.39 -2.97 -8.80
C PHE A 104 -7.15 -2.99 -7.92
N ILE A 105 -6.15 -2.19 -8.29
CA ILE A 105 -4.89 -2.10 -7.57
C ILE A 105 -4.84 -0.79 -6.78
N ARG A 106 -4.67 -0.88 -5.47
CA ARG A 106 -4.31 0.24 -4.62
C ARG A 106 -2.81 0.17 -4.35
N PHE A 107 -2.03 0.84 -5.17
CA PHE A 107 -0.57 0.82 -5.08
C PHE A 107 -0.08 1.32 -3.71
N HIS A 108 1.01 0.72 -3.26
CA HIS A 108 1.70 1.18 -2.06
C HIS A 108 2.29 2.57 -2.30
N LEU A 109 2.18 3.46 -1.31
CA LEU A 109 2.60 4.86 -1.46
C LEU A 109 4.11 5.03 -1.65
N PHE A 110 4.92 4.05 -1.27
CA PHE A 110 6.38 4.02 -1.44
C PHE A 110 6.83 3.15 -2.62
N ASP A 111 5.94 2.74 -3.50
CA ASP A 111 6.32 1.97 -4.67
C ASP A 111 7.08 2.84 -5.67
N GLU A 112 8.33 2.50 -5.92
CA GLU A 112 9.23 3.23 -6.82
C GLU A 112 8.83 3.10 -8.29
N ASN A 113 8.02 2.12 -8.63
CA ASN A 113 7.60 1.82 -10.01
C ASN A 113 6.31 2.53 -10.44
N LEU A 114 5.73 3.39 -9.61
CA LEU A 114 4.46 4.08 -9.93
C LEU A 114 4.50 4.83 -11.27
N LYS A 115 5.65 5.46 -11.61
CA LYS A 115 5.83 6.13 -12.91
C LYS A 115 5.82 5.15 -14.10
N ILE A 116 6.35 3.95 -13.90
CA ILE A 116 6.38 2.90 -14.93
C ILE A 116 4.97 2.34 -15.09
N TYR A 117 4.30 2.01 -13.99
CA TYR A 117 2.94 1.50 -14.02
C TYR A 117 1.96 2.49 -14.66
N SER A 118 2.12 3.79 -14.41
CA SER A 118 1.26 4.83 -15.02
C SER A 118 1.35 4.89 -16.54
N LYS A 119 2.46 4.43 -17.14
CA LYS A 119 2.63 4.34 -18.60
C LYS A 119 2.10 3.01 -19.16
N LEU A 120 2.24 1.93 -18.40
CA LEU A 120 1.99 0.57 -18.89
C LEU A 120 0.56 0.09 -18.63
N LEU A 121 -0.11 0.64 -17.62
CA LEU A 121 -1.48 0.27 -17.27
C LEU A 121 -2.50 1.18 -17.97
N PRO A 122 -3.60 0.63 -18.49
CA PRO A 122 -4.59 1.38 -19.26
C PRO A 122 -5.34 2.43 -18.42
N PHE A 123 -5.49 2.17 -17.13
CA PHE A 123 -6.19 3.05 -16.19
C PHE A 123 -5.32 3.24 -14.97
N PHE A 124 -4.80 4.45 -14.79
CA PHE A 124 -3.97 4.82 -13.65
C PHE A 124 -4.34 6.24 -13.22
N THR A 125 -4.81 6.40 -11.99
CA THR A 125 -5.21 7.70 -11.46
C THR A 125 -4.58 7.98 -10.11
N LYS A 126 -4.17 9.24 -9.88
CA LYS A 126 -3.81 9.72 -8.56
C LYS A 126 -5.09 9.98 -7.77
N SER A 127 -5.35 9.15 -6.75
CA SER A 127 -6.57 9.24 -5.95
C SER A 127 -6.46 10.26 -4.81
N ARG A 128 -5.37 10.25 -4.04
CA ARG A 128 -5.21 11.07 -2.82
C ARG A 128 -3.75 11.43 -2.59
N GLU A 129 -3.55 12.44 -1.74
CA GLU A 129 -2.25 12.75 -1.16
C GLU A 129 -2.19 12.19 0.26
N THR A 130 -1.04 11.65 0.63
CA THR A 130 -0.78 11.14 1.97
C THR A 130 0.25 12.03 2.66
N ILE A 131 0.00 12.34 3.92
CA ILE A 131 0.96 13.08 4.75
C ILE A 131 1.89 12.07 5.42
N ILE A 132 3.19 12.23 5.16
CA ILE A 132 4.24 11.40 5.77
C ILE A 132 4.90 12.22 6.87
N VAL A 133 5.00 11.64 8.06
CA VAL A 133 5.71 12.21 9.20
C VAL A 133 6.98 11.40 9.46
N ASN A 134 8.14 12.06 9.31
CA ASN A 134 9.41 11.44 9.68
C ASN A 134 9.57 11.45 11.21
N THR A 135 9.48 10.27 11.82
CA THR A 135 9.57 10.09 13.28
C THR A 135 11.00 10.06 13.81
N GLU A 136 12.03 9.89 12.95
CA GLU A 136 13.45 9.92 13.35
C GLU A 136 13.88 11.30 13.88
N LYS A 137 13.17 12.35 13.49
CA LYS A 137 13.45 13.72 13.96
C LYS A 137 13.08 14.00 15.42
N GLY A 138 12.48 13.03 16.09
CA GLY A 138 12.02 13.18 17.45
C GLY A 138 10.73 14.00 17.59
N ILE A 139 10.02 13.77 18.70
CA ILE A 139 8.67 14.30 18.90
C ILE A 139 8.63 15.85 18.98
N ASP A 140 9.67 16.48 19.51
CA ASP A 140 9.68 17.94 19.66
C ASP A 140 9.82 18.64 18.30
N ASN A 141 10.66 18.11 17.41
CA ASN A 141 10.76 18.62 16.04
C ASN A 141 9.46 18.40 15.25
N ILE A 142 8.78 17.27 15.46
CA ILE A 142 7.48 17.01 14.84
C ILE A 142 6.46 18.04 15.31
N ARG A 143 6.41 18.32 16.62
CA ARG A 143 5.50 19.30 17.24
C ARG A 143 5.79 20.74 16.79
N MET A 144 7.06 21.12 16.66
CA MET A 144 7.43 22.42 16.14
C MET A 144 6.91 22.68 14.72
N ASN A 145 6.76 21.65 13.92
CA ASN A 145 6.22 21.73 12.56
C ASN A 145 4.67 21.80 12.49
N TYR A 146 3.97 21.66 13.61
CA TYR A 146 2.53 21.86 13.64
C TYR A 146 2.18 23.33 13.40
N SER A 147 1.07 23.59 12.70
CA SER A 147 0.54 24.95 12.61
C SER A 147 0.20 25.49 14.01
N PRO A 148 0.20 26.83 14.21
CA PRO A 148 -0.18 27.41 15.50
C PRO A 148 -1.53 26.92 16.01
N ARG A 149 -2.49 26.75 15.11
CA ARG A 149 -3.83 26.21 15.42
C ARG A 149 -3.77 24.81 15.98
N ILE A 150 -3.00 23.90 15.35
CA ILE A 150 -2.85 22.50 15.82
C ILE A 150 -2.14 22.47 17.17
N ARG A 151 -1.11 23.31 17.37
CA ARG A 151 -0.43 23.40 18.68
C ARG A 151 -1.39 23.82 19.80
N SER A 152 -2.26 24.78 19.53
CA SER A 152 -3.30 25.22 20.48
C SER A 152 -4.27 24.10 20.82
N TYR A 153 -4.76 23.36 19.79
CA TYR A 153 -5.66 22.22 20.02
C TYR A 153 -4.99 21.09 20.83
N VAL A 154 -3.74 20.76 20.52
CA VAL A 154 -3.00 19.75 21.30
C VAL A 154 -2.80 20.17 22.74
N LYS A 155 -2.50 21.47 22.99
CA LYS A 155 -2.39 22.00 24.34
C LYS A 155 -3.72 21.86 25.10
N LYS A 156 -4.82 22.35 24.54
CA LYS A 156 -6.16 22.26 25.14
C LYS A 156 -6.57 20.81 25.41
N ALA A 157 -6.35 19.91 24.45
CA ALA A 157 -6.65 18.49 24.62
C ALA A 157 -5.89 17.86 25.79
N ARG A 158 -4.63 18.26 26.02
CA ARG A 158 -3.84 17.77 27.17
C ARG A 158 -4.32 18.29 28.51
N GLU A 159 -4.92 19.47 28.53
CA GLU A 159 -5.48 20.06 29.75
C GLU A 159 -6.85 19.46 30.09
N GLU A 160 -7.62 19.05 29.08
CA GLU A 160 -9.03 18.62 29.24
C GLU A 160 -9.21 17.09 29.18
N LEU A 161 -8.27 16.32 28.58
CA LEU A 161 -8.40 14.90 28.35
C LEU A 161 -7.39 14.07 29.14
N GLN A 162 -7.87 12.97 29.70
CA GLN A 162 -7.02 11.90 30.22
C GLN A 162 -6.90 10.78 29.20
N ILE A 163 -5.66 10.32 28.92
CA ILE A 163 -5.40 9.19 28.06
C ILE A 163 -4.94 8.04 28.94
N ASN A 164 -5.73 6.96 28.99
CA ASN A 164 -5.43 5.76 29.73
C ASN A 164 -5.36 4.55 28.77
N PHE A 165 -4.56 3.56 29.12
CA PHE A 165 -4.60 2.27 28.44
C PHE A 165 -5.84 1.51 28.90
N ALA A 166 -6.72 1.17 27.96
CA ALA A 166 -7.88 0.34 28.24
C ALA A 166 -7.46 -1.09 28.60
N THR A 167 -8.03 -1.61 29.66
CA THR A 167 -7.90 -3.03 30.03
C THR A 167 -9.02 -3.86 29.36
N LYS A 168 -8.89 -5.20 29.42
CA LYS A 168 -9.93 -6.10 28.89
C LYS A 168 -11.30 -5.89 29.55
N LYS A 169 -11.35 -5.31 30.75
CA LYS A 169 -12.57 -5.00 31.48
C LYS A 169 -13.24 -3.74 30.90
N ASP A 170 -12.43 -2.73 30.62
CA ASP A 170 -12.93 -1.46 30.06
C ASP A 170 -13.55 -1.67 28.67
N TYR A 171 -13.07 -2.65 27.90
CA TYR A 171 -13.64 -3.02 26.59
C TYR A 171 -15.08 -3.58 26.68
N LYS A 172 -15.42 -4.25 27.79
CA LYS A 172 -16.76 -4.82 27.98
C LYS A 172 -17.80 -3.77 28.35
N ASP A 173 -17.38 -2.63 28.85
CA ASP A 173 -18.27 -1.54 29.25
C ASP A 173 -18.57 -0.58 28.09
N PHE A 174 -17.87 -0.75 26.94
CA PHE A 174 -18.06 0.07 25.73
C PHE A 174 -18.89 -0.60 24.61
N PHE A 175 -19.14 -1.89 24.69
CA PHE A 175 -19.93 -2.71 23.76
C PHE A 175 -20.93 -3.58 24.55
#